data_8284ed605f54557b71c436953c05ff21
#
_entry.id   8284ed605f54557b71c436953c05ff21
#
_cell.length_a   1.000
_cell.length_b   1.000
_cell.length_c   1.000
_cell.angle_alpha   90.00
_cell.angle_beta   90.00
_cell.angle_gamma   90.00
#
_symmetry.space_group_name_H-M   'P 1'
#
loop_
_entity.id
_entity.type
_entity.pdbx_description
1 polymer ?
#
loop_
_entity_poly.entity_id
_entity_poly.type
_entity_poly.pdbx_seq_one_letter_code
_entity_poly.pdbx_strand_id
1 'polypeptide(L)'
;MKKTICILLVLVSLLTMALASCNDASDVSENDVSVGPQAYVPHLGETTAYQGKVLTILSSHEEHNYSKEAFSATEVTNEPINDASYNRNIKLEENYGFKIETIWEDAGNFMNRVRDDKAAGIDNYDVMVSGLQTLAFLAAEGFFLDLNSLEDSNLQLDQPWWDQPFNEDMSVAGKLYFATGDIVMLDDEYTRCILYNKDLIEDNNLESPAQLVYDHKWTLDALYEMARVASHEGDGDGKMTVTGGDVWGLVQASFESYTLILGSDCPLVSKDEDDIPRLAMMDARNVEAFEKVWEICTDRETTAYTEQWYSWNAPDAYKVCENFQKGQSLFYTITINAVSGKGLREADIRYGILPIPMYDEEQEAYCTTINPYQFHAVSIKENCKDVDFVTFALEALAWTGKEYITPEYYERTLKNKRILDDDDSAEMLDIIFSNRIADVSICYNWDDCIQYYNRIFSAGDGGLASLVESEQDQFNFEMEKTLEFFTKD
;
A
#
# COMPACT_ATOMS: atom_id res chain seq x y z
N MET A 1 5.02 4.80 -37.04
CA MET A 1 5.78 3.58 -37.33
C MET A 1 6.13 2.75 -36.10
N LYS A 2 6.29 3.32 -34.89
CA LYS A 2 6.59 2.54 -33.64
C LYS A 2 5.37 1.78 -33.08
N LYS A 3 4.16 2.30 -33.21
CA LYS A 3 2.92 1.61 -32.74
C LYS A 3 2.53 0.36 -33.54
N THR A 4 2.95 0.26 -34.80
CA THR A 4 2.63 -0.89 -35.65
C THR A 4 3.55 -2.10 -35.40
N ILE A 5 4.70 -1.88 -34.79
CA ILE A 5 5.68 -2.95 -34.49
C ILE A 5 5.30 -3.69 -33.21
N CYS A 6 4.75 -3.01 -32.20
CA CYS A 6 4.28 -3.65 -30.97
C CYS A 6 3.09 -4.59 -31.18
N ILE A 7 2.14 -4.22 -32.06
CA ILE A 7 0.96 -5.05 -32.37
C ILE A 7 1.38 -6.32 -33.12
N LEU A 8 2.45 -6.28 -33.92
CA LEU A 8 2.94 -7.45 -34.66
C LEU A 8 3.67 -8.47 -33.75
N LEU A 9 4.30 -8.01 -32.66
CA LEU A 9 4.99 -8.90 -31.71
C LEU A 9 4.00 -9.63 -30.78
N VAL A 10 2.89 -9.00 -30.39
CA VAL A 10 1.82 -9.65 -29.63
C VAL A 10 1.08 -10.72 -30.47
N LEU A 11 0.88 -10.49 -31.77
CA LEU A 11 0.24 -11.47 -32.67
C LEU A 11 1.13 -12.68 -32.95
N VAL A 12 2.45 -12.56 -32.91
CA VAL A 12 3.37 -13.69 -33.11
C VAL A 12 3.46 -14.57 -31.86
N SER A 13 3.34 -14.01 -30.66
CA SER A 13 3.32 -14.80 -29.41
C SER A 13 2.03 -15.62 -29.24
N LEU A 14 0.88 -15.12 -29.72
CA LEU A 14 -0.39 -15.84 -29.70
C LEU A 14 -0.46 -17.00 -30.73
N LEU A 15 0.31 -16.93 -31.81
CA LEU A 15 0.31 -17.97 -32.84
C LEU A 15 1.17 -19.21 -32.50
N THR A 16 2.09 -19.09 -31.52
CA THR A 16 2.91 -20.21 -31.07
C THR A 16 2.24 -21.09 -30.01
N MET A 17 1.18 -20.62 -29.35
CA MET A 17 0.38 -21.44 -28.43
C MET A 17 -0.72 -22.28 -29.09
N ALA A 18 -1.05 -22.04 -30.35
CA ALA A 18 -2.14 -22.74 -31.05
C ALA A 18 -1.72 -24.03 -31.80
N LEU A 19 -0.45 -24.42 -31.75
CA LEU A 19 0.05 -25.59 -32.49
C LEU A 19 0.49 -26.79 -31.63
N ALA A 20 0.22 -26.79 -30.35
CA ALA A 20 0.59 -27.89 -29.44
C ALA A 20 -0.60 -28.73 -28.90
N SER A 21 -1.79 -28.60 -29.49
CA SER A 21 -2.95 -29.38 -29.06
C SER A 21 -3.57 -30.14 -30.23
N CYS A 22 -3.06 -31.30 -30.56
CA CYS A 22 -3.77 -32.42 -31.16
C CYS A 22 -2.96 -33.71 -30.93
N ASN A 23 -3.31 -34.50 -29.95
CA ASN A 23 -3.40 -35.96 -30.04
C ASN A 23 -4.10 -36.58 -28.84
N ASP A 24 -5.11 -37.35 -29.22
CA ASP A 24 -5.72 -38.52 -28.55
C ASP A 24 -6.47 -38.36 -27.21
N ALA A 25 -7.79 -38.49 -27.38
CA ALA A 25 -8.73 -38.83 -26.32
C ALA A 25 -8.49 -40.26 -25.78
N SER A 26 -8.35 -40.39 -24.50
CA SER A 26 -8.75 -41.57 -23.73
C SER A 26 -9.13 -41.16 -22.30
N ASP A 27 -10.30 -41.67 -21.88
CA ASP A 27 -10.95 -41.53 -20.57
C ASP A 27 -9.97 -41.48 -19.39
N VAL A 28 -10.04 -40.42 -18.58
CA VAL A 28 -9.60 -40.49 -17.17
C VAL A 28 -10.59 -39.69 -16.32
N SER A 29 -11.08 -40.39 -15.30
CA SER A 29 -11.95 -40.00 -14.20
C SER A 29 -11.54 -38.69 -13.49
N GLU A 30 -12.55 -37.97 -13.01
CA GLU A 30 -12.39 -36.94 -11.97
C GLU A 30 -11.50 -37.44 -10.84
N ASN A 31 -10.34 -36.85 -10.71
CA ASN A 31 -9.51 -36.92 -9.53
C ASN A 31 -8.97 -35.54 -9.23
N ASP A 32 -9.16 -35.13 -7.98
CA ASP A 32 -8.56 -33.98 -7.34
C ASP A 32 -7.15 -33.67 -7.85
N VAL A 33 -7.02 -32.57 -8.59
CA VAL A 33 -5.71 -31.98 -8.83
C VAL A 33 -5.35 -31.21 -7.57
N SER A 34 -4.77 -31.89 -6.59
CA SER A 34 -3.92 -31.22 -5.63
C SER A 34 -2.75 -30.65 -6.43
N VAL A 35 -2.71 -29.34 -6.60
CA VAL A 35 -1.51 -28.64 -7.05
C VAL A 35 -0.48 -28.90 -5.96
N GLY A 36 0.37 -29.91 -6.19
CA GLY A 36 1.54 -30.15 -5.34
C GLY A 36 2.44 -28.90 -5.39
N PRO A 37 3.23 -28.65 -4.35
CA PRO A 37 4.11 -27.47 -4.33
C PRO A 37 4.93 -27.46 -5.62
N GLN A 38 4.80 -26.36 -6.38
CA GLN A 38 5.55 -26.17 -7.62
C GLN A 38 7.04 -26.28 -7.26
N ALA A 39 7.78 -27.04 -8.04
CA ALA A 39 9.19 -27.28 -7.74
C ALA A 39 9.92 -25.93 -7.70
N TYR A 40 10.50 -25.61 -6.54
CA TYR A 40 11.31 -24.43 -6.33
C TYR A 40 12.46 -24.37 -7.35
N VAL A 41 12.49 -23.33 -8.16
CA VAL A 41 13.62 -23.06 -9.08
C VAL A 41 14.36 -21.85 -8.50
N PRO A 42 15.59 -22.01 -7.99
CA PRO A 42 16.33 -20.88 -7.41
C PRO A 42 16.59 -19.80 -8.46
N HIS A 43 15.99 -18.63 -8.31
CA HIS A 43 16.24 -17.46 -9.17
C HIS A 43 17.73 -17.05 -9.14
N LEU A 44 18.33 -17.05 -7.96
CA LEU A 44 19.74 -16.66 -7.74
C LEU A 44 20.75 -17.78 -8.06
N GLY A 45 20.29 -18.93 -8.54
CA GLY A 45 21.13 -20.08 -8.83
C GLY A 45 21.63 -20.81 -7.57
N GLU A 46 22.43 -21.83 -7.76
CA GLU A 46 23.04 -22.58 -6.64
C GLU A 46 24.32 -21.89 -6.18
N THR A 47 24.43 -21.65 -4.87
CA THR A 47 25.66 -21.13 -4.25
C THR A 47 25.85 -21.67 -2.84
N THR A 48 27.09 -21.87 -2.44
CA THR A 48 27.50 -22.21 -1.07
C THR A 48 28.27 -21.07 -0.39
N ALA A 49 28.36 -19.91 -1.04
CA ALA A 49 29.15 -18.78 -0.57
C ALA A 49 28.69 -18.24 0.79
N TYR A 50 27.41 -18.44 1.10
CA TYR A 50 26.77 -17.85 2.29
C TYR A 50 26.49 -18.84 3.42
N GLN A 51 27.05 -20.05 3.33
CA GLN A 51 26.87 -21.08 4.37
C GLN A 51 27.34 -20.59 5.74
N GLY A 52 26.45 -20.70 6.73
CA GLY A 52 26.71 -20.31 8.12
C GLY A 52 26.62 -18.81 8.38
N LYS A 53 26.30 -17.98 7.36
CA LYS A 53 26.01 -16.55 7.58
C LYS A 53 24.63 -16.37 8.20
N VAL A 54 24.45 -15.24 8.85
CA VAL A 54 23.18 -14.83 9.47
C VAL A 54 22.86 -13.42 8.99
N LEU A 55 21.67 -13.26 8.39
CA LEU A 55 21.09 -11.96 8.12
C LEU A 55 20.37 -11.50 9.40
N THR A 56 20.82 -10.40 9.99
CA THR A 56 20.16 -9.84 11.17
C THR A 56 19.35 -8.61 10.81
N ILE A 57 18.05 -8.69 11.04
CA ILE A 57 17.07 -7.62 10.74
C ILE A 57 16.66 -6.95 12.04
N LEU A 58 16.83 -5.63 12.14
CA LEU A 58 16.15 -4.81 13.13
C LEU A 58 14.79 -4.41 12.57
N SER A 59 13.70 -4.90 13.14
CA SER A 59 12.35 -4.65 12.67
C SER A 59 11.52 -3.93 13.71
N SER A 60 10.76 -2.92 13.28
CA SER A 60 9.73 -2.33 14.11
C SER A 60 8.54 -3.27 14.28
N HIS A 61 7.88 -3.18 15.43
CA HIS A 61 6.76 -4.01 15.78
C HIS A 61 5.62 -3.17 16.36
N GLU A 62 4.41 -3.42 15.88
CA GLU A 62 3.16 -3.00 16.48
C GLU A 62 2.32 -4.22 16.89
N GLU A 63 1.52 -4.09 17.96
CA GLU A 63 0.83 -5.23 18.58
C GLU A 63 -0.21 -5.88 17.66
N HIS A 64 -0.66 -5.19 16.61
CA HIS A 64 -1.83 -5.58 15.79
C HIS A 64 -1.52 -5.82 14.32
N ASN A 65 -0.25 -5.95 13.93
CA ASN A 65 0.13 -6.20 12.55
C ASN A 65 0.99 -7.46 12.39
N TYR A 66 1.19 -7.91 11.14
CA TYR A 66 1.97 -9.11 10.80
C TYR A 66 3.49 -8.88 10.72
N SER A 67 4.02 -7.78 11.28
CA SER A 67 5.46 -7.49 11.21
C SER A 67 6.34 -8.61 11.78
N LYS A 68 5.87 -9.31 12.81
CA LYS A 68 6.60 -10.45 13.40
C LYS A 68 6.58 -11.67 12.50
N GLU A 69 5.44 -12.00 11.94
CA GLU A 69 5.25 -13.21 11.14
C GLU A 69 6.07 -13.15 9.86
N ALA A 70 6.30 -11.97 9.28
CA ALA A 70 7.03 -11.81 8.03
C ALA A 70 8.47 -12.37 8.06
N PHE A 71 9.17 -12.36 9.21
CA PHE A 71 10.58 -12.72 9.26
C PHE A 71 10.93 -13.79 10.31
N SER A 72 10.23 -13.85 11.44
CA SER A 72 10.69 -14.58 12.65
C SER A 72 9.96 -15.87 12.96
N ALA A 73 9.24 -16.45 12.01
CA ALA A 73 8.59 -17.74 12.22
C ALA A 73 9.61 -18.84 12.50
N THR A 74 9.56 -19.44 13.70
CA THR A 74 10.50 -20.48 14.15
C THR A 74 9.85 -21.86 14.26
N GLU A 75 8.52 -21.94 14.16
CA GLU A 75 7.76 -23.19 14.23
C GLU A 75 6.43 -23.05 13.46
N VAL A 76 5.85 -24.17 13.08
CA VAL A 76 4.51 -24.24 12.48
C VAL A 76 3.46 -24.04 13.57
N THR A 77 2.57 -23.07 13.39
CA THR A 77 1.52 -22.70 14.35
C THR A 77 0.11 -22.99 13.86
N ASN A 78 -0.07 -23.39 12.60
CA ASN A 78 -1.32 -23.44 11.82
C ASN A 78 -1.91 -22.05 11.53
N GLU A 79 -1.14 -20.99 11.66
CA GLU A 79 -1.45 -19.66 11.12
C GLU A 79 -0.79 -19.53 9.75
N PRO A 80 -1.56 -19.31 8.66
CA PRO A 80 -1.05 -19.40 7.28
C PRO A 80 0.20 -18.56 7.01
N ILE A 81 0.21 -17.31 7.44
CA ILE A 81 1.35 -16.40 7.22
C ILE A 81 2.58 -16.82 8.00
N ASN A 82 2.42 -17.24 9.26
CA ASN A 82 3.51 -17.79 10.05
C ASN A 82 4.10 -19.04 9.39
N ASP A 83 3.24 -19.97 8.96
CA ASP A 83 3.67 -21.24 8.39
C ASP A 83 4.34 -21.04 7.02
N ALA A 84 3.84 -20.09 6.20
CA ALA A 84 4.48 -19.69 4.96
C ALA A 84 5.89 -19.11 5.21
N SER A 85 6.02 -18.19 6.15
CA SER A 85 7.30 -17.60 6.55
C SER A 85 8.28 -18.65 7.10
N TYR A 86 7.80 -19.57 7.93
CA TYR A 86 8.60 -20.68 8.43
C TYR A 86 9.13 -21.55 7.29
N ASN A 87 8.26 -21.96 6.37
CA ASN A 87 8.63 -22.81 5.23
C ASN A 87 9.61 -22.09 4.30
N ARG A 88 9.42 -20.80 4.04
CA ARG A 88 10.35 -19.96 3.30
C ARG A 88 11.73 -19.93 3.96
N ASN A 89 11.80 -19.67 5.26
CA ASN A 89 13.06 -19.57 5.99
C ASN A 89 13.83 -20.90 5.99
N ILE A 90 13.13 -22.02 6.15
CA ILE A 90 13.73 -23.37 6.03
C ILE A 90 14.29 -23.59 4.61
N LYS A 91 13.56 -23.21 3.57
CA LYS A 91 14.02 -23.33 2.19
C LYS A 91 15.26 -22.50 1.89
N LEU A 92 15.32 -21.27 2.40
CA LEU A 92 16.52 -20.42 2.25
C LEU A 92 17.73 -21.03 2.97
N GLU A 93 17.56 -21.58 4.19
CA GLU A 93 18.62 -22.27 4.89
C GLU A 93 19.08 -23.55 4.15
N GLU A 94 18.15 -24.37 3.66
CA GLU A 94 18.46 -25.57 2.89
C GLU A 94 19.23 -25.29 1.60
N ASN A 95 18.83 -24.25 0.85
CA ASN A 95 19.39 -23.97 -0.46
C ASN A 95 20.70 -23.16 -0.41
N TYR A 96 20.80 -22.23 0.53
CA TYR A 96 21.90 -21.26 0.58
C TYR A 96 22.72 -21.30 1.86
N GLY A 97 22.22 -21.99 2.91
CA GLY A 97 22.94 -22.21 4.16
C GLY A 97 23.01 -21.00 5.08
N PHE A 98 22.31 -19.89 4.79
CA PHE A 98 22.21 -18.74 5.70
C PHE A 98 20.93 -18.82 6.55
N LYS A 99 20.95 -18.09 7.67
CA LYS A 99 19.80 -17.96 8.59
C LYS A 99 19.36 -16.52 8.67
N ILE A 100 18.11 -16.33 9.12
CA ILE A 100 17.52 -15.03 9.40
C ILE A 100 17.31 -14.92 10.90
N GLU A 101 17.80 -13.85 11.50
CA GLU A 101 17.54 -13.47 12.88
C GLU A 101 16.91 -12.09 12.91
N THR A 102 15.93 -11.88 13.80
CA THR A 102 15.21 -10.61 13.90
C THR A 102 15.33 -10.08 15.31
N ILE A 103 15.70 -8.82 15.41
CA ILE A 103 15.66 -8.00 16.63
C ILE A 103 14.41 -7.14 16.54
N TRP A 104 13.55 -7.23 17.54
CA TRP A 104 12.30 -6.46 17.59
C TRP A 104 12.44 -5.22 18.44
N GLU A 105 11.88 -4.11 17.95
CA GLU A 105 11.75 -2.88 18.70
C GLU A 105 10.32 -2.36 18.54
N ASP A 106 9.79 -1.73 19.59
CA ASP A 106 8.51 -1.02 19.52
C ASP A 106 8.59 0.11 18.47
N ALA A 107 7.57 0.22 17.61
CA ALA A 107 7.56 1.20 16.53
C ALA A 107 7.75 2.65 17.03
N GLY A 108 7.15 2.99 18.18
CA GLY A 108 7.29 4.31 18.79
C GLY A 108 8.71 4.60 19.34
N ASN A 109 9.54 3.56 19.54
CA ASN A 109 10.91 3.72 20.04
C ASN A 109 11.99 3.42 18.98
N PHE A 110 11.62 2.88 17.83
CA PHE A 110 12.54 2.38 16.80
C PHE A 110 13.61 3.41 16.39
N MET A 111 13.20 4.62 16.10
CA MET A 111 14.08 5.70 15.64
C MET A 111 15.11 6.09 16.75
N ASN A 112 14.66 6.17 17.99
CA ASN A 112 15.56 6.43 19.12
C ASN A 112 16.56 5.30 19.31
N ARG A 113 16.12 4.06 19.20
CA ARG A 113 16.99 2.88 19.27
C ARG A 113 18.10 2.92 18.21
N VAL A 114 17.76 3.21 16.95
CA VAL A 114 18.74 3.29 15.85
C VAL A 114 19.77 4.40 16.10
N ARG A 115 19.33 5.59 16.55
CA ARG A 115 20.22 6.72 16.89
C ARG A 115 21.14 6.39 18.06
N ASP A 116 20.61 5.76 19.11
CA ASP A 116 21.36 5.36 20.29
C ASP A 116 22.40 4.27 19.96
N ASP A 117 22.03 3.29 19.14
CA ASP A 117 22.94 2.24 18.70
C ASP A 117 24.11 2.82 17.89
N LYS A 118 23.85 3.76 16.96
CA LYS A 118 24.90 4.47 16.21
C LYS A 118 25.80 5.26 17.14
N ALA A 119 25.26 6.00 18.08
CA ALA A 119 26.03 6.78 19.05
C ALA A 119 26.89 5.90 19.96
N ALA A 120 26.40 4.73 20.34
CA ALA A 120 27.11 3.74 21.16
C ALA A 120 28.09 2.84 20.40
N GLY A 121 28.10 2.91 19.05
CA GLY A 121 28.90 2.04 18.19
C GLY A 121 28.41 0.59 18.20
N ILE A 122 27.13 0.36 18.47
CA ILE A 122 26.50 -0.95 18.41
C ILE A 122 26.27 -1.31 16.93
N ASP A 123 26.75 -2.50 16.55
CA ASP A 123 26.74 -2.99 15.17
C ASP A 123 26.33 -4.47 15.18
N ASN A 124 25.05 -4.74 15.47
CA ASN A 124 24.48 -6.07 15.66
C ASN A 124 23.29 -6.39 14.75
N TYR A 125 23.04 -5.58 13.71
CA TYR A 125 22.08 -5.84 12.65
C TYR A 125 22.59 -5.27 11.32
N ASP A 126 22.10 -5.83 10.22
CA ASP A 126 22.51 -5.51 8.85
C ASP A 126 21.47 -4.68 8.12
N VAL A 127 20.20 -4.96 8.40
CA VAL A 127 19.02 -4.43 7.70
C VAL A 127 18.05 -3.85 8.71
N MET A 128 17.35 -2.80 8.31
CA MET A 128 16.27 -2.19 9.08
C MET A 128 14.96 -2.30 8.31
N VAL A 129 13.87 -2.63 9.02
CA VAL A 129 12.49 -2.71 8.50
C VAL A 129 11.59 -1.91 9.41
N SER A 130 10.89 -0.92 8.87
CA SER A 130 9.99 -0.06 9.65
C SER A 130 8.99 0.65 8.75
N GLY A 131 8.06 1.40 9.36
CA GLY A 131 7.17 2.30 8.65
C GLY A 131 7.93 3.38 7.88
N LEU A 132 7.38 3.79 6.73
CA LEU A 132 8.07 4.66 5.76
C LEU A 132 8.54 5.99 6.35
N GLN A 133 7.70 6.67 7.13
CA GLN A 133 8.13 7.94 7.74
C GLN A 133 9.36 7.77 8.64
N THR A 134 9.40 6.69 9.42
CA THR A 134 10.56 6.37 10.27
C THR A 134 11.82 6.16 9.43
N LEU A 135 11.70 5.41 8.33
CA LEU A 135 12.83 5.17 7.43
C LEU A 135 13.23 6.44 6.68
N ALA A 136 12.28 7.24 6.21
CA ALA A 136 12.55 8.49 5.52
C ALA A 136 13.34 9.48 6.40
N PHE A 137 12.95 9.64 7.68
CA PHE A 137 13.71 10.47 8.62
C PHE A 137 15.13 9.95 8.85
N LEU A 138 15.28 8.63 9.02
CA LEU A 138 16.61 8.03 9.18
C LEU A 138 17.46 8.13 7.90
N ALA A 139 16.84 8.03 6.72
CA ALA A 139 17.52 8.25 5.44
C ALA A 139 18.08 9.68 5.34
N ALA A 140 17.27 10.69 5.68
CA ALA A 140 17.71 12.10 5.72
C ALA A 140 18.79 12.37 6.76
N GLU A 141 19.00 11.49 7.73
CA GLU A 141 20.09 11.54 8.73
C GLU A 141 21.32 10.68 8.34
N GLY A 142 21.29 10.00 7.20
CA GLY A 142 22.42 9.22 6.68
C GLY A 142 22.62 7.89 7.41
N PHE A 143 21.57 7.14 7.65
CA PHE A 143 21.65 5.83 8.29
C PHE A 143 21.69 4.67 7.29
N PHE A 144 21.48 4.91 5.99
CA PHE A 144 21.30 3.86 4.99
C PHE A 144 22.26 4.00 3.81
N LEU A 145 22.54 2.87 3.16
CA LEU A 145 23.17 2.84 1.86
C LEU A 145 22.17 3.27 0.79
N ASP A 146 22.64 3.99 -0.21
CA ASP A 146 21.91 4.26 -1.44
C ASP A 146 21.82 2.98 -2.27
N LEU A 147 20.61 2.43 -2.39
CA LEU A 147 20.33 1.16 -3.07
C LEU A 147 20.61 1.26 -4.59
N ASN A 148 20.40 2.44 -5.19
CA ASN A 148 20.70 2.68 -6.60
C ASN A 148 22.21 2.68 -6.87
N SER A 149 23.04 2.90 -5.86
CA SER A 149 24.52 2.81 -5.99
C SER A 149 25.04 1.36 -5.99
N LEU A 150 24.17 0.37 -5.78
CA LEU A 150 24.53 -1.04 -5.63
C LEU A 150 24.30 -1.85 -6.93
N GLU A 151 24.51 -1.25 -8.10
CA GLU A 151 24.27 -1.86 -9.42
C GLU A 151 25.01 -3.20 -9.64
N ASP A 152 26.21 -3.37 -9.09
CA ASP A 152 26.99 -4.60 -9.19
C ASP A 152 26.67 -5.63 -8.07
N SER A 153 25.63 -5.40 -7.27
CA SER A 153 25.22 -6.30 -6.17
C SER A 153 24.23 -7.37 -6.62
N ASN A 154 23.79 -8.19 -5.69
CA ASN A 154 22.73 -9.20 -5.95
C ASN A 154 21.33 -8.62 -5.93
N LEU A 155 21.14 -7.37 -5.53
CA LEU A 155 19.83 -6.73 -5.44
C LEU A 155 19.33 -6.33 -6.84
N GLN A 156 18.16 -6.81 -7.23
CA GLN A 156 17.58 -6.62 -8.57
C GLN A 156 16.21 -5.92 -8.45
N LEU A 157 16.23 -4.62 -8.17
CA LEU A 157 15.03 -3.82 -7.90
C LEU A 157 14.06 -3.71 -9.09
N ASP A 158 14.49 -4.12 -10.29
CA ASP A 158 13.69 -4.21 -11.52
C ASP A 158 12.87 -5.52 -11.64
N GLN A 159 13.00 -6.43 -10.68
CA GLN A 159 12.29 -7.71 -10.71
C GLN A 159 10.85 -7.58 -10.13
N PRO A 160 9.92 -8.46 -10.53
CA PRO A 160 8.50 -8.33 -10.21
C PRO A 160 8.10 -8.64 -8.76
N TRP A 161 9.03 -8.97 -7.89
CA TRP A 161 8.84 -9.09 -6.43
C TRP A 161 9.22 -7.82 -5.67
N TRP A 162 9.73 -6.79 -6.37
CA TRP A 162 9.91 -5.45 -5.86
C TRP A 162 8.83 -4.52 -6.42
N ASP A 163 8.36 -3.60 -5.61
CA ASP A 163 7.41 -2.56 -6.04
C ASP A 163 8.15 -1.46 -6.82
N GLN A 164 8.18 -1.60 -8.14
CA GLN A 164 8.94 -0.70 -9.00
C GLN A 164 8.36 0.73 -9.02
N PRO A 165 7.03 0.93 -9.15
CA PRO A 165 6.43 2.27 -9.04
C PRO A 165 6.77 2.96 -7.72
N PHE A 166 6.66 2.24 -6.60
CA PHE A 166 7.06 2.77 -5.30
C PHE A 166 8.54 3.18 -5.25
N ASN A 167 9.43 2.36 -5.77
CA ASN A 167 10.87 2.65 -5.78
C ASN A 167 11.18 3.90 -6.61
N GLU A 168 10.49 4.08 -7.76
CA GLU A 168 10.59 5.28 -8.58
C GLU A 168 10.07 6.52 -7.84
N ASP A 169 8.91 6.40 -7.20
CA ASP A 169 8.29 7.48 -6.42
C ASP A 169 9.16 7.91 -5.23
N MET A 170 9.82 6.96 -4.56
CA MET A 170 10.63 7.22 -3.36
C MET A 170 12.06 7.64 -3.63
N SER A 171 12.53 7.56 -4.87
CA SER A 171 13.84 8.09 -5.22
C SER A 171 13.85 9.62 -5.14
N VAL A 172 14.97 10.21 -4.78
CA VAL A 172 15.20 11.66 -4.74
C VAL A 172 16.62 11.94 -5.23
N ALA A 173 16.77 12.80 -6.22
CA ALA A 173 18.05 13.09 -6.86
C ALA A 173 18.77 11.80 -7.33
N GLY A 174 18.02 10.83 -7.83
CA GLY A 174 18.51 9.54 -8.31
C GLY A 174 18.94 8.56 -7.21
N LYS A 175 18.73 8.88 -5.93
CA LYS A 175 19.10 8.02 -4.79
C LYS A 175 17.87 7.38 -4.15
N LEU A 176 18.00 6.10 -3.79
CA LEU A 176 16.96 5.31 -3.13
C LEU A 176 17.52 4.67 -1.85
N TYR A 177 16.95 4.95 -0.69
CA TYR A 177 17.46 4.48 0.59
C TYR A 177 16.63 3.37 1.24
N PHE A 178 15.47 3.09 0.72
CA PHE A 178 14.59 1.99 1.17
C PHE A 178 13.73 1.51 0.01
N ALA A 179 13.41 0.23 0.00
CA ALA A 179 12.59 -0.41 -1.03
C ALA A 179 11.52 -1.30 -0.38
N THR A 180 10.46 -1.61 -1.10
CA THR A 180 9.40 -2.52 -0.66
C THR A 180 9.00 -3.51 -1.75
N GLY A 181 8.14 -4.44 -1.42
CA GLY A 181 7.60 -5.47 -2.29
C GLY A 181 7.30 -6.75 -1.49
N ASP A 182 7.26 -7.89 -2.15
CA ASP A 182 6.93 -9.19 -1.54
C ASP A 182 7.86 -9.63 -0.38
N ILE A 183 8.87 -8.85 -0.04
CA ILE A 183 9.72 -9.04 1.14
C ILE A 183 9.01 -8.67 2.44
N VAL A 184 8.08 -7.72 2.38
CA VAL A 184 7.28 -7.26 3.53
C VAL A 184 5.80 -7.32 3.17
N MET A 185 4.98 -7.93 4.02
CA MET A 185 3.54 -8.05 3.78
C MET A 185 2.76 -6.79 4.15
N LEU A 186 3.35 -5.90 4.95
CA LEU A 186 2.69 -4.69 5.44
C LEU A 186 2.54 -3.60 4.38
N ASP A 187 3.20 -3.73 3.24
CA ASP A 187 2.99 -2.88 2.09
C ASP A 187 1.59 -3.13 1.48
N ASP A 188 1.18 -4.37 1.32
CA ASP A 188 -0.16 -4.72 0.85
C ASP A 188 -1.24 -4.34 1.87
N GLU A 189 -1.04 -4.66 3.16
CA GLU A 189 -2.02 -4.38 4.21
C GLU A 189 -2.35 -2.89 4.36
N TYR A 190 -1.34 -2.03 4.20
CA TYR A 190 -1.50 -0.59 4.39
C TYR A 190 -1.63 0.20 3.10
N THR A 191 -1.97 -0.47 2.01
CA THR A 191 -2.45 0.13 0.76
C THR A 191 -3.90 0.57 0.93
N ARG A 192 -4.26 1.75 0.40
CA ARG A 192 -5.60 2.33 0.49
C ARG A 192 -6.58 1.66 -0.46
N CYS A 193 -7.85 1.63 -0.09
CA CYS A 193 -8.94 1.14 -0.92
C CYS A 193 -10.26 1.80 -0.53
N ILE A 194 -11.29 1.56 -1.32
CA ILE A 194 -12.67 1.85 -0.95
C ILE A 194 -13.44 0.54 -0.81
N LEU A 195 -14.07 0.35 0.33
CA LEU A 195 -15.06 -0.72 0.50
C LEU A 195 -16.43 -0.20 0.10
N TYR A 196 -17.25 -1.05 -0.54
CA TYR A 196 -18.63 -0.72 -0.89
C TYR A 196 -19.61 -1.77 -0.42
N ASN A 197 -20.79 -1.35 -0.01
CA ASN A 197 -21.86 -2.21 0.49
C ASN A 197 -22.72 -2.70 -0.67
N LYS A 198 -22.67 -4.00 -0.99
CA LYS A 198 -23.43 -4.64 -2.09
C LYS A 198 -24.95 -4.63 -1.85
N ASP A 199 -25.38 -4.71 -0.59
CA ASP A 199 -26.79 -4.67 -0.25
C ASP A 199 -27.38 -3.29 -0.59
N LEU A 200 -26.66 -2.21 -0.26
CA LEU A 200 -27.09 -0.85 -0.60
C LEU A 200 -27.04 -0.56 -2.11
N ILE A 201 -26.12 -1.17 -2.86
CA ILE A 201 -26.13 -1.12 -4.33
C ILE A 201 -27.43 -1.70 -4.87
N GLU A 202 -27.81 -2.90 -4.43
CA GLU A 202 -29.03 -3.58 -4.86
C GLU A 202 -30.30 -2.82 -4.44
N ASP A 203 -30.38 -2.39 -3.18
CA ASP A 203 -31.54 -1.70 -2.61
C ASP A 203 -31.84 -0.36 -3.33
N ASN A 204 -30.79 0.34 -3.77
CA ASN A 204 -30.90 1.61 -4.49
C ASN A 204 -30.93 1.45 -6.02
N ASN A 205 -30.87 0.21 -6.55
CA ASN A 205 -30.77 -0.09 -7.97
C ASN A 205 -29.63 0.65 -8.67
N LEU A 206 -28.47 0.74 -8.02
CA LEU A 206 -27.26 1.34 -8.57
C LEU A 206 -26.54 0.37 -9.48
N GLU A 207 -25.79 0.87 -10.44
CA GLU A 207 -24.86 0.07 -11.23
C GLU A 207 -23.74 -0.49 -10.32
N SER A 208 -23.20 -1.65 -10.68
CA SER A 208 -22.05 -2.21 -9.94
C SER A 208 -20.84 -1.30 -10.03
N PRO A 209 -20.27 -0.80 -8.92
CA PRO A 209 -19.06 0.01 -9.00
C PRO A 209 -17.84 -0.79 -9.51
N ALA A 210 -17.80 -2.11 -9.31
CA ALA A 210 -16.79 -2.97 -9.93
C ALA A 210 -16.90 -2.95 -11.47
N GLN A 211 -18.12 -2.95 -12.01
CA GLN A 211 -18.31 -2.80 -13.46
C GLN A 211 -17.83 -1.42 -13.96
N LEU A 212 -18.05 -0.36 -13.19
CA LEU A 212 -17.52 0.96 -13.53
C LEU A 212 -15.99 0.95 -13.53
N VAL A 213 -15.33 0.19 -12.66
CA VAL A 213 -13.86 0.03 -12.69
C VAL A 213 -13.43 -0.63 -14.00
N TYR A 214 -14.05 -1.74 -14.41
CA TYR A 214 -13.74 -2.43 -15.67
C TYR A 214 -13.97 -1.56 -16.91
N ASP A 215 -15.01 -0.73 -16.86
CA ASP A 215 -15.36 0.18 -17.95
C ASP A 215 -14.53 1.47 -17.95
N HIS A 216 -13.59 1.62 -17.01
CA HIS A 216 -12.78 2.84 -16.82
C HIS A 216 -13.65 4.09 -16.54
N LYS A 217 -14.72 3.91 -15.76
CA LYS A 217 -15.71 4.95 -15.40
C LYS A 217 -15.87 5.14 -13.90
N TRP A 218 -15.09 4.43 -13.10
CA TRP A 218 -15.09 4.63 -11.66
C TRP A 218 -14.32 5.91 -11.32
N THR A 219 -15.04 7.03 -11.28
CA THR A 219 -14.51 8.39 -11.08
C THR A 219 -15.05 9.01 -9.80
N LEU A 220 -14.48 10.15 -9.38
CA LEU A 220 -15.00 10.95 -8.26
C LEU A 220 -16.47 11.32 -8.46
N ASP A 221 -16.88 11.66 -9.69
CA ASP A 221 -18.28 11.97 -10.00
C ASP A 221 -19.17 10.73 -9.80
N ALA A 222 -18.74 9.57 -10.28
CA ALA A 222 -19.50 8.33 -10.11
C ALA A 222 -19.64 7.96 -8.62
N LEU A 223 -18.57 8.04 -7.84
CA LEU A 223 -18.61 7.85 -6.39
C LEU A 223 -19.62 8.80 -5.74
N TYR A 224 -19.54 10.10 -6.06
CA TYR A 224 -20.38 11.10 -5.43
C TYR A 224 -21.87 10.97 -5.79
N GLU A 225 -22.19 10.71 -7.06
CA GLU A 225 -23.55 10.48 -7.51
C GLU A 225 -24.18 9.26 -6.83
N MET A 226 -23.44 8.14 -6.77
CA MET A 226 -23.89 6.92 -6.08
C MET A 226 -24.07 7.18 -4.57
N ALA A 227 -23.10 7.86 -3.95
CA ALA A 227 -23.15 8.23 -2.54
C ALA A 227 -24.39 9.05 -2.19
N ARG A 228 -24.72 10.07 -3.02
CA ARG A 228 -25.91 10.90 -2.84
C ARG A 228 -27.22 10.12 -2.97
N VAL A 229 -27.28 9.18 -3.91
CA VAL A 229 -28.50 8.35 -4.10
C VAL A 229 -28.74 7.45 -2.89
N ALA A 230 -27.67 6.90 -2.30
CA ALA A 230 -27.78 6.00 -1.15
C ALA A 230 -28.03 6.71 0.18
N SER A 231 -27.65 8.01 0.27
CA SER A 231 -27.78 8.77 1.52
C SER A 231 -29.23 9.07 1.86
N HIS A 232 -29.66 8.74 3.05
CA HIS A 232 -30.98 9.11 3.55
C HIS A 232 -31.05 9.12 5.08
N GLU A 233 -31.87 10.01 5.59
CA GLU A 233 -32.23 10.09 6.98
C GLU A 233 -33.18 8.93 7.33
N GLY A 234 -32.89 8.18 8.37
CA GLY A 234 -33.56 6.92 8.68
C GLY A 234 -34.42 6.90 9.95
N ASP A 235 -34.26 7.86 10.88
CA ASP A 235 -34.98 7.87 12.16
C ASP A 235 -36.12 8.91 12.25
N GLY A 236 -36.29 9.77 11.25
CA GLY A 236 -37.40 10.72 11.11
C GLY A 236 -37.20 12.01 11.91
N ASP A 237 -35.98 12.31 12.36
CA ASP A 237 -35.69 13.54 13.11
C ASP A 237 -35.30 14.73 12.21
N GLY A 238 -35.10 14.48 10.91
CA GLY A 238 -34.75 15.45 9.89
C GLY A 238 -33.30 15.89 9.93
N LYS A 239 -32.40 15.08 10.48
CA LYS A 239 -30.95 15.36 10.57
C LYS A 239 -30.14 14.10 10.30
N MET A 240 -29.10 14.26 9.51
CA MET A 240 -28.11 13.20 9.35
C MET A 240 -27.20 13.09 10.60
N THR A 241 -27.17 11.92 11.22
CA THR A 241 -26.36 11.62 12.41
C THR A 241 -25.70 10.25 12.31
N VAL A 242 -24.57 10.05 13.01
CA VAL A 242 -23.87 8.76 13.02
C VAL A 242 -24.40 7.79 14.09
N THR A 243 -25.35 8.22 14.91
CA THR A 243 -25.91 7.44 16.03
C THR A 243 -27.35 7.05 15.81
N GLY A 244 -28.02 7.61 14.79
CA GLY A 244 -29.38 7.29 14.37
C GLY A 244 -29.45 6.06 13.47
N GLY A 245 -30.54 5.94 12.74
CA GLY A 245 -30.71 4.92 11.70
C GLY A 245 -30.33 5.38 10.30
N ASP A 246 -29.58 6.46 10.20
CA ASP A 246 -29.26 7.14 8.95
C ASP A 246 -28.26 6.36 8.12
N VAL A 247 -28.41 6.43 6.79
CA VAL A 247 -27.52 5.81 5.83
C VAL A 247 -26.69 6.89 5.15
N TRP A 248 -25.39 6.76 5.21
CA TRP A 248 -24.43 7.66 4.63
C TRP A 248 -23.94 7.16 3.27
N GLY A 249 -23.66 8.08 2.34
CA GLY A 249 -23.04 7.74 1.07
C GLY A 249 -21.57 7.36 1.24
N LEU A 250 -20.84 8.14 2.04
CA LEU A 250 -19.42 7.91 2.30
C LEU A 250 -19.12 8.12 3.80
N VAL A 251 -18.39 7.20 4.40
CA VAL A 251 -17.81 7.37 5.74
C VAL A 251 -16.29 7.30 5.67
N GLN A 252 -15.61 8.18 6.39
CA GLN A 252 -14.15 8.24 6.43
C GLN A 252 -13.63 9.07 7.61
N ALA A 253 -12.32 9.08 7.83
CA ALA A 253 -11.66 10.10 8.63
C ALA A 253 -11.34 11.33 7.75
N SER A 254 -11.19 12.52 8.33
CA SER A 254 -10.92 13.72 7.53
C SER A 254 -9.58 13.67 6.80
N PHE A 255 -8.59 13.00 7.36
CA PHE A 255 -7.29 12.82 6.71
C PHE A 255 -7.36 11.92 5.47
N GLU A 256 -8.40 11.10 5.31
CA GLU A 256 -8.58 10.28 4.10
C GLU A 256 -8.94 11.11 2.85
N SER A 257 -9.26 12.39 3.01
CA SER A 257 -9.47 13.28 1.85
C SER A 257 -8.22 13.40 0.95
N TYR A 258 -6.99 13.29 1.51
CA TYR A 258 -5.79 13.24 0.70
C TYR A 258 -5.76 12.00 -0.21
N THR A 259 -6.32 10.89 0.25
CA THR A 259 -6.42 9.64 -0.52
C THR A 259 -7.20 9.85 -1.83
N LEU A 260 -8.30 10.58 -1.78
CA LEU A 260 -9.09 10.89 -2.98
C LEU A 260 -8.34 11.84 -3.93
N ILE A 261 -7.57 12.79 -3.39
CA ILE A 261 -6.77 13.73 -4.18
C ILE A 261 -5.61 12.99 -4.86
N LEU A 262 -4.86 12.17 -4.12
CA LEU A 262 -3.78 11.37 -4.70
C LEU A 262 -4.32 10.33 -5.70
N GLY A 263 -5.47 9.72 -5.41
CA GLY A 263 -6.16 8.82 -6.34
C GLY A 263 -6.56 9.47 -7.66
N SER A 264 -6.70 10.80 -7.67
CA SER A 264 -6.95 11.62 -8.85
C SER A 264 -5.68 11.91 -9.67
N ASP A 265 -4.57 11.22 -9.40
CA ASP A 265 -3.25 11.50 -9.99
C ASP A 265 -2.78 12.94 -9.74
N CYS A 266 -2.98 13.41 -8.52
CA CYS A 266 -2.68 14.77 -8.08
C CYS A 266 -1.79 14.76 -6.82
N PRO A 267 -0.49 14.43 -6.97
CA PRO A 267 0.43 14.37 -5.83
C PRO A 267 0.69 15.77 -5.24
N LEU A 268 1.05 15.82 -3.95
CA LEU A 268 1.45 17.07 -3.30
C LEU A 268 2.76 17.60 -3.89
N VAL A 269 3.59 16.68 -4.33
CA VAL A 269 4.92 16.95 -4.91
C VAL A 269 5.03 16.30 -6.27
N SER A 270 5.52 17.03 -7.25
CA SER A 270 5.99 16.48 -8.54
C SER A 270 7.51 16.54 -8.59
N LYS A 271 8.13 15.66 -9.39
CA LYS A 271 9.58 15.62 -9.60
C LYS A 271 9.92 16.05 -11.02
N ASP A 272 11.08 16.68 -11.19
CA ASP A 272 11.60 17.05 -12.50
C ASP A 272 12.43 15.91 -13.13
N GLU A 273 13.04 16.16 -14.30
CA GLU A 273 13.85 15.19 -15.05
C GLU A 273 15.12 14.75 -14.29
N ASP A 274 15.58 15.53 -13.30
CA ASP A 274 16.71 15.22 -12.44
C ASP A 274 16.25 14.58 -11.10
N ASP A 275 14.98 14.15 -11.02
CA ASP A 275 14.36 13.53 -9.84
C ASP A 275 14.32 14.46 -8.62
N ILE A 276 14.24 15.78 -8.87
CA ILE A 276 14.19 16.81 -7.82
C ILE A 276 12.73 17.17 -7.52
N PRO A 277 12.26 17.02 -6.26
CA PRO A 277 10.89 17.31 -5.88
C PRO A 277 10.59 18.81 -5.85
N ARG A 278 9.36 19.18 -6.18
CA ARG A 278 8.79 20.52 -6.01
C ARG A 278 7.35 20.44 -5.52
N LEU A 279 6.91 21.40 -4.73
CA LEU A 279 5.50 21.48 -4.30
C LEU A 279 4.57 21.69 -5.50
N ALA A 280 3.58 20.82 -5.67
CA ALA A 280 2.65 20.79 -6.81
C ALA A 280 1.20 21.12 -6.45
N MET A 281 0.86 21.34 -5.17
CA MET A 281 -0.51 21.55 -4.70
C MET A 281 -1.25 22.69 -5.41
N MET A 282 -0.53 23.67 -5.97
CA MET A 282 -1.10 24.79 -6.72
C MET A 282 -1.06 24.62 -8.24
N ASP A 283 -0.63 23.47 -8.74
CA ASP A 283 -0.75 23.12 -10.15
C ASP A 283 -2.25 23.05 -10.53
N ALA A 284 -2.59 23.46 -11.76
CA ALA A 284 -4.01 23.63 -12.15
C ALA A 284 -4.85 22.35 -11.91
N ARG A 285 -4.32 21.19 -12.28
CA ARG A 285 -4.99 19.90 -12.08
C ARG A 285 -5.21 19.58 -10.59
N ASN A 286 -4.22 19.86 -9.73
CA ASN A 286 -4.31 19.64 -8.30
C ASN A 286 -5.38 20.54 -7.65
N VAL A 287 -5.48 21.79 -8.09
CA VAL A 287 -6.52 22.71 -7.62
C VAL A 287 -7.91 22.20 -8.03
N GLU A 288 -8.09 21.78 -9.29
CA GLU A 288 -9.36 21.23 -9.78
C GLU A 288 -9.75 19.94 -9.02
N ALA A 289 -8.80 19.03 -8.78
CA ALA A 289 -9.04 17.82 -8.01
C ALA A 289 -9.39 18.13 -6.55
N PHE A 290 -8.68 19.09 -5.94
CA PHE A 290 -8.99 19.56 -4.60
C PHE A 290 -10.42 20.12 -4.51
N GLU A 291 -10.85 20.98 -5.45
CA GLU A 291 -12.19 21.58 -5.47
C GLU A 291 -13.28 20.49 -5.56
N LYS A 292 -13.07 19.47 -6.42
CA LYS A 292 -14.02 18.36 -6.55
C LYS A 292 -14.07 17.50 -5.28
N VAL A 293 -12.93 17.13 -4.71
CA VAL A 293 -12.86 16.38 -3.45
C VAL A 293 -13.43 17.21 -2.29
N TRP A 294 -13.19 18.52 -2.30
CA TRP A 294 -13.79 19.44 -1.33
C TRP A 294 -15.31 19.39 -1.36
N GLU A 295 -15.94 19.48 -2.54
CA GLU A 295 -17.39 19.36 -2.70
C GLU A 295 -17.90 18.03 -2.10
N ILE A 296 -17.32 16.91 -2.50
CA ILE A 296 -17.71 15.56 -2.01
C ILE A 296 -17.59 15.46 -0.49
N CYS A 297 -16.46 15.87 0.01
CA CYS A 297 -16.12 15.70 1.41
C CYS A 297 -16.83 16.68 2.35
N THR A 298 -17.29 17.83 1.88
CA THR A 298 -17.99 18.84 2.71
C THR A 298 -19.51 18.76 2.59
N ASP A 299 -20.06 17.92 1.74
CA ASP A 299 -21.50 17.63 1.70
C ASP A 299 -21.91 16.81 2.93
N ARG A 300 -22.47 17.52 3.92
CA ARG A 300 -22.86 16.99 5.23
C ARG A 300 -24.13 16.14 5.22
N GLU A 301 -24.80 16.02 4.09
CA GLU A 301 -25.93 15.11 3.91
C GLU A 301 -25.48 13.78 3.28
N THR A 302 -24.27 13.72 2.73
CA THR A 302 -23.74 12.57 2.00
C THR A 302 -22.51 11.97 2.67
N THR A 303 -21.58 12.81 3.18
CA THR A 303 -20.30 12.37 3.72
C THR A 303 -20.19 12.62 5.23
N ALA A 304 -19.85 11.57 5.98
CA ALA A 304 -19.57 11.66 7.41
C ALA A 304 -18.08 11.48 7.71
N TYR A 305 -17.51 12.41 8.44
CA TYR A 305 -16.16 12.32 8.98
C TYR A 305 -16.14 11.96 10.45
N THR A 306 -15.13 11.19 10.84
CA THR A 306 -14.89 10.91 12.25
C THR A 306 -14.80 12.17 13.11
N GLU A 307 -14.06 13.17 12.67
CA GLU A 307 -13.75 14.39 13.44
C GLU A 307 -14.95 15.32 13.62
N GLN A 308 -16.02 15.13 12.88
CA GLN A 308 -17.27 15.87 13.11
C GLN A 308 -17.98 15.47 14.39
N TRP A 309 -17.79 14.21 14.82
CA TRP A 309 -18.55 13.58 15.89
C TRP A 309 -17.67 13.19 17.07
N TYR A 310 -16.41 12.87 16.82
CA TYR A 310 -15.48 12.34 17.80
C TYR A 310 -14.10 12.97 17.63
N SER A 311 -13.41 13.23 18.75
CA SER A 311 -11.97 13.53 18.68
C SER A 311 -11.20 12.29 18.23
N TRP A 312 -10.23 12.45 17.35
CA TRP A 312 -9.40 11.34 16.86
C TRP A 312 -8.75 10.52 17.98
N ASN A 313 -8.38 11.19 19.09
CA ASN A 313 -7.79 10.53 20.25
C ASN A 313 -8.84 9.96 21.23
N ALA A 314 -10.13 10.04 20.91
CA ALA A 314 -11.16 9.50 21.77
C ALA A 314 -11.35 7.98 21.51
N PRO A 315 -11.75 7.19 22.54
CA PRO A 315 -12.07 5.77 22.35
C PRO A 315 -13.16 5.51 21.30
N ASP A 316 -13.94 6.52 20.99
CA ASP A 316 -15.10 6.47 20.06
C ASP A 316 -14.75 6.97 18.65
N ALA A 317 -13.49 7.29 18.36
CA ALA A 317 -13.08 7.86 17.06
C ALA A 317 -13.50 6.99 15.86
N TYR A 318 -13.47 5.68 16.00
CA TYR A 318 -13.81 4.75 14.92
C TYR A 318 -15.32 4.49 14.75
N LYS A 319 -16.20 5.07 15.59
CA LYS A 319 -17.65 4.80 15.52
C LYS A 319 -18.30 5.27 14.22
N VAL A 320 -17.78 6.30 13.58
CA VAL A 320 -18.29 6.74 12.26
C VAL A 320 -18.04 5.63 11.24
N CYS A 321 -16.86 5.07 11.23
CA CYS A 321 -16.49 3.97 10.33
C CYS A 321 -17.25 2.67 10.65
N GLU A 322 -17.65 2.45 11.90
CA GLU A 322 -18.54 1.34 12.27
C GLU A 322 -19.93 1.39 11.59
N ASN A 323 -20.35 2.56 11.07
CA ASN A 323 -21.60 2.65 10.32
C ASN A 323 -21.56 1.78 9.06
N PHE A 324 -20.40 1.66 8.41
CA PHE A 324 -20.24 0.71 7.30
C PHE A 324 -20.49 -0.74 7.76
N GLN A 325 -19.93 -1.15 8.89
CA GLN A 325 -20.09 -2.50 9.44
C GLN A 325 -21.55 -2.81 9.83
N LYS A 326 -22.35 -1.76 10.10
CA LYS A 326 -23.78 -1.85 10.42
C LYS A 326 -24.69 -1.82 9.19
N GLY A 327 -24.12 -1.72 7.98
CA GLY A 327 -24.89 -1.54 6.75
C GLY A 327 -25.45 -0.12 6.57
N GLN A 328 -24.95 0.85 7.30
CA GLN A 328 -25.38 2.25 7.32
C GLN A 328 -24.47 3.19 6.53
N SER A 329 -23.68 2.64 5.60
CA SER A 329 -22.92 3.43 4.63
C SER A 329 -22.72 2.67 3.34
N LEU A 330 -22.76 3.39 2.19
CA LEU A 330 -22.49 2.80 0.89
C LEU A 330 -21.00 2.59 0.70
N PHE A 331 -20.17 3.61 0.95
CA PHE A 331 -18.72 3.59 0.77
C PHE A 331 -17.97 3.85 2.07
N TYR A 332 -16.78 3.26 2.16
CA TYR A 332 -15.85 3.45 3.26
C TYR A 332 -14.40 3.48 2.76
N THR A 333 -13.74 4.63 2.90
CA THR A 333 -12.32 4.79 2.56
C THR A 333 -11.45 4.28 3.69
N ILE A 334 -10.58 3.29 3.41
CA ILE A 334 -9.77 2.61 4.43
C ILE A 334 -8.51 1.96 3.80
N THR A 335 -7.71 1.29 4.60
CA THR A 335 -6.63 0.40 4.16
C THR A 335 -7.09 -1.07 4.11
N ILE A 336 -6.45 -1.87 3.28
CA ILE A 336 -6.81 -3.28 3.03
C ILE A 336 -6.83 -4.12 4.30
N ASN A 337 -5.97 -3.83 5.29
CA ASN A 337 -5.95 -4.57 6.56
C ASN A 337 -7.29 -4.56 7.32
N ALA A 338 -8.16 -3.56 7.07
CA ALA A 338 -9.49 -3.53 7.68
C ALA A 338 -10.34 -4.75 7.34
N VAL A 339 -10.13 -5.31 6.15
CA VAL A 339 -10.83 -6.48 5.63
C VAL A 339 -10.59 -7.73 6.49
N SER A 340 -9.37 -7.92 6.98
CA SER A 340 -9.02 -8.99 7.91
C SER A 340 -9.39 -8.68 9.37
N GLY A 341 -9.77 -7.42 9.64
CA GLY A 341 -10.15 -6.95 10.96
C GLY A 341 -11.43 -7.60 11.51
N LYS A 342 -11.48 -7.77 12.83
CA LYS A 342 -12.60 -8.41 13.50
C LYS A 342 -13.94 -7.75 13.17
N GLY A 343 -13.99 -6.43 13.06
CA GLY A 343 -15.22 -5.68 12.83
C GLY A 343 -15.92 -6.07 11.52
N LEU A 344 -15.19 -6.03 10.40
CA LEU A 344 -15.74 -6.40 9.09
C LEU A 344 -15.96 -7.91 8.96
N ARG A 345 -15.07 -8.73 9.52
CA ARG A 345 -15.22 -10.19 9.51
C ARG A 345 -16.47 -10.67 10.23
N GLU A 346 -16.92 -9.98 11.28
CA GLU A 346 -18.13 -10.30 12.07
C GLU A 346 -19.37 -9.52 11.60
N ALA A 347 -19.23 -8.55 10.72
CA ALA A 347 -20.33 -7.76 10.19
C ALA A 347 -21.30 -8.62 9.36
N ASP A 348 -22.60 -8.32 9.44
CA ASP A 348 -23.64 -9.02 8.68
C ASP A 348 -24.04 -8.20 7.43
N ILE A 349 -23.06 -7.89 6.60
CA ILE A 349 -23.20 -7.17 5.32
C ILE A 349 -22.44 -7.89 4.22
N ARG A 350 -22.90 -7.78 2.98
CA ARG A 350 -22.12 -8.13 1.79
C ARG A 350 -21.39 -6.88 1.32
N TYR A 351 -20.09 -6.99 1.15
CA TYR A 351 -19.29 -5.87 0.66
C TYR A 351 -18.26 -6.31 -0.38
N GLY A 352 -17.74 -5.38 -1.12
CA GLY A 352 -16.63 -5.57 -2.06
C GLY A 352 -15.56 -4.50 -1.85
N ILE A 353 -14.47 -4.64 -2.59
CA ILE A 353 -13.32 -3.73 -2.59
C ILE A 353 -13.18 -3.05 -3.96
N LEU A 354 -12.70 -1.83 -3.98
CA LEU A 354 -12.48 -1.01 -5.17
C LEU A 354 -11.17 -0.24 -5.05
N PRO A 355 -10.49 0.07 -6.16
CA PRO A 355 -9.45 1.09 -6.16
C PRO A 355 -10.03 2.46 -5.80
N ILE A 356 -9.15 3.39 -5.45
CA ILE A 356 -9.53 4.79 -5.29
C ILE A 356 -10.03 5.31 -6.65
N PRO A 357 -11.14 6.08 -6.71
CA PRO A 357 -11.69 6.55 -7.98
C PRO A 357 -10.74 7.54 -8.69
N MET A 358 -10.74 7.49 -10.00
CA MET A 358 -10.07 8.48 -10.84
C MET A 358 -10.75 9.85 -10.72
N TYR A 359 -10.04 10.90 -11.08
CA TYR A 359 -10.65 12.22 -11.20
C TYR A 359 -11.73 12.26 -12.28
N ASP A 360 -11.43 11.73 -13.48
CA ASP A 360 -12.31 11.61 -14.65
C ASP A 360 -11.88 10.42 -15.53
N GLU A 361 -12.62 10.17 -16.62
CA GLU A 361 -12.35 9.09 -17.57
C GLU A 361 -11.11 9.34 -18.47
N GLU A 362 -10.50 10.53 -18.42
CA GLU A 362 -9.28 10.88 -19.19
C GLU A 362 -8.00 10.50 -18.40
N GLN A 363 -8.09 10.24 -17.11
CA GLN A 363 -6.97 9.74 -16.29
C GLN A 363 -6.54 8.36 -16.81
N GLU A 364 -5.25 8.15 -17.06
CA GLU A 364 -4.76 6.94 -17.74
C GLU A 364 -4.91 5.65 -16.92
N ALA A 365 -4.78 5.73 -15.60
CA ALA A 365 -4.83 4.58 -14.70
C ALA A 365 -5.44 4.97 -13.34
N TYR A 366 -5.91 3.97 -12.60
CA TYR A 366 -6.22 4.14 -11.19
C TYR A 366 -4.94 4.41 -10.41
N CYS A 367 -5.00 5.31 -9.45
CA CYS A 367 -3.90 5.59 -8.53
C CYS A 367 -4.33 5.23 -7.11
N THR A 368 -3.56 4.39 -6.45
CA THR A 368 -3.88 3.96 -5.08
C THR A 368 -2.74 4.31 -4.15
N THR A 369 -2.99 5.17 -3.18
CA THR A 369 -1.98 5.61 -2.22
C THR A 369 -1.86 4.67 -1.02
N ILE A 370 -0.94 4.98 -0.14
CA ILE A 370 -0.53 4.18 1.01
C ILE A 370 -0.73 4.92 2.34
N ASN A 371 -0.67 4.19 3.44
CA ASN A 371 -0.56 4.78 4.78
C ASN A 371 0.93 4.85 5.20
N PRO A 372 1.61 5.99 5.14
CA PRO A 372 3.05 6.09 5.32
C PRO A 372 3.53 5.79 6.75
N TYR A 373 2.63 5.76 7.73
CA TYR A 373 2.98 5.42 9.11
C TYR A 373 3.19 3.93 9.32
N GLN A 374 2.42 3.10 8.62
CA GLN A 374 2.32 1.65 8.85
C GLN A 374 2.73 0.82 7.64
N PHE A 375 2.84 1.42 6.46
CA PHE A 375 3.42 0.80 5.28
C PHE A 375 4.92 0.62 5.50
N HIS A 376 5.42 -0.61 5.42
CA HIS A 376 6.80 -0.93 5.73
C HIS A 376 7.67 -1.05 4.48
N ALA A 377 8.95 -0.73 4.67
CA ALA A 377 9.99 -0.96 3.68
C ALA A 377 11.26 -1.49 4.35
N VAL A 378 12.23 -1.88 3.55
CA VAL A 378 13.54 -2.37 4.00
C VAL A 378 14.65 -1.40 3.61
N SER A 379 15.68 -1.28 4.46
CA SER A 379 16.87 -0.46 4.24
C SER A 379 18.11 -1.21 4.64
N ILE A 380 19.22 -1.00 3.92
CA ILE A 380 20.53 -1.52 4.30
C ILE A 380 21.28 -0.45 5.10
N LYS A 381 21.81 -0.85 6.25
CA LYS A 381 22.57 0.07 7.11
C LYS A 381 23.80 0.63 6.41
N GLU A 382 24.09 1.95 6.59
CA GLU A 382 25.17 2.68 5.90
C GLU A 382 26.55 2.04 6.03
N ASN A 383 26.86 1.44 7.19
CA ASN A 383 28.14 0.80 7.48
C ASN A 383 28.07 -0.73 7.38
N CYS A 384 27.16 -1.26 6.55
CA CYS A 384 27.04 -2.70 6.29
C CYS A 384 28.40 -3.29 5.87
N LYS A 385 28.87 -4.34 6.54
CA LYS A 385 30.19 -4.92 6.32
C LYS A 385 30.23 -5.95 5.19
N ASP A 386 29.11 -6.55 4.89
CA ASP A 386 28.99 -7.66 3.94
C ASP A 386 27.85 -7.40 2.98
N VAL A 387 28.00 -6.33 2.17
CA VAL A 387 26.97 -5.88 1.23
C VAL A 387 26.61 -6.98 0.23
N ASP A 388 27.59 -7.77 -0.22
CA ASP A 388 27.35 -8.88 -1.15
C ASP A 388 26.39 -9.92 -0.56
N PHE A 389 26.60 -10.33 0.68
CA PHE A 389 25.69 -11.26 1.37
C PHE A 389 24.33 -10.64 1.66
N VAL A 390 24.30 -9.40 2.15
CA VAL A 390 23.06 -8.75 2.57
C VAL A 390 22.15 -8.52 1.36
N THR A 391 22.68 -8.05 0.23
CA THR A 391 21.90 -7.86 -1.01
C THR A 391 21.40 -9.19 -1.57
N PHE A 392 22.22 -10.28 -1.52
CA PHE A 392 21.77 -11.61 -1.89
C PHE A 392 20.61 -12.09 -1.01
N ALA A 393 20.72 -11.90 0.29
CA ALA A 393 19.71 -12.38 1.25
C ALA A 393 18.39 -11.61 1.12
N LEU A 394 18.44 -10.28 0.86
CA LEU A 394 17.24 -9.47 0.59
C LEU A 394 16.57 -9.89 -0.71
N GLU A 395 17.33 -10.11 -1.78
CA GLU A 395 16.80 -10.58 -3.06
C GLU A 395 16.12 -11.95 -2.90
N ALA A 396 16.78 -12.87 -2.19
CA ALA A 396 16.23 -14.18 -1.91
C ALA A 396 14.94 -14.12 -1.06
N LEU A 397 14.88 -13.20 -0.10
CA LEU A 397 13.70 -12.96 0.73
C LEU A 397 12.53 -12.38 -0.09
N ALA A 398 12.78 -11.38 -0.94
CA ALA A 398 11.76 -10.76 -1.77
C ALA A 398 11.17 -11.78 -2.76
N TRP A 399 12.02 -12.47 -3.51
CA TRP A 399 11.57 -13.50 -4.45
C TRP A 399 10.79 -14.64 -3.77
N THR A 400 11.30 -15.18 -2.66
CA THR A 400 10.59 -16.24 -1.93
C THR A 400 9.38 -15.73 -1.15
N GLY A 401 9.33 -14.44 -0.81
CA GLY A 401 8.13 -13.76 -0.32
C GLY A 401 6.99 -13.90 -1.31
N LYS A 402 7.23 -13.56 -2.58
CA LYS A 402 6.28 -13.72 -3.68
C LYS A 402 5.80 -15.17 -3.87
N GLU A 403 6.67 -16.15 -3.68
CA GLU A 403 6.32 -17.55 -3.87
C GLU A 403 5.56 -18.17 -2.69
N TYR A 404 5.88 -17.78 -1.46
CA TYR A 404 5.39 -18.45 -0.25
C TYR A 404 4.40 -17.60 0.56
N ILE A 405 4.66 -16.30 0.74
CA ILE A 405 3.90 -15.47 1.68
C ILE A 405 2.74 -14.79 0.97
N THR A 406 2.99 -14.14 -0.15
CA THR A 406 1.98 -13.39 -0.89
C THR A 406 0.77 -14.26 -1.28
N PRO A 407 0.92 -15.51 -1.79
CA PRO A 407 -0.23 -16.37 -2.06
C PRO A 407 -1.06 -16.68 -0.81
N GLU A 408 -0.43 -16.94 0.36
CA GLU A 408 -1.15 -17.22 1.60
C GLU A 408 -1.86 -15.98 2.14
N TYR A 409 -1.27 -14.80 1.97
CA TYR A 409 -1.92 -13.54 2.31
C TYR A 409 -3.17 -13.30 1.46
N TYR A 410 -3.07 -13.45 0.14
CA TYR A 410 -4.20 -13.35 -0.78
C TYR A 410 -5.29 -14.36 -0.44
N GLU A 411 -4.93 -15.64 -0.26
CA GLU A 411 -5.87 -16.68 0.14
C GLU A 411 -6.59 -16.34 1.45
N ARG A 412 -5.87 -15.85 2.45
CA ARG A 412 -6.43 -15.47 3.75
C ARG A 412 -7.31 -14.23 3.67
N THR A 413 -6.87 -13.19 2.95
CA THR A 413 -7.60 -11.94 2.81
C THR A 413 -8.79 -12.11 1.88
N LEU A 414 -8.61 -12.83 0.78
CA LEU A 414 -9.60 -13.05 -0.25
C LEU A 414 -10.59 -14.18 0.10
N LYS A 415 -10.17 -15.27 0.75
CA LYS A 415 -11.05 -16.37 1.19
C LYS A 415 -11.83 -16.12 2.47
N ASN A 416 -11.73 -14.94 3.03
CA ASN A 416 -12.72 -14.55 4.02
C ASN A 416 -14.07 -14.51 3.30
N LYS A 417 -14.84 -15.61 3.38
CA LYS A 417 -16.04 -15.98 2.59
C LYS A 417 -17.12 -14.91 2.41
N ARG A 418 -16.96 -13.73 3.01
CA ARG A 418 -17.86 -12.60 2.90
C ARG A 418 -17.42 -11.52 1.90
N ILE A 419 -16.12 -11.52 1.50
CA ILE A 419 -15.58 -10.58 0.51
C ILE A 419 -15.58 -11.20 -0.87
N LEU A 420 -15.40 -12.53 -0.94
CA LEU A 420 -15.13 -13.28 -2.16
C LEU A 420 -16.24 -14.22 -2.58
N ASP A 421 -17.48 -13.88 -2.34
CA ASP A 421 -18.56 -14.57 -3.08
C ASP A 421 -18.57 -14.16 -4.58
N ASP A 422 -17.59 -13.34 -5.02
CA ASP A 422 -17.44 -12.95 -6.43
C ASP A 422 -15.98 -12.87 -6.90
N ASP A 423 -15.77 -13.13 -8.20
CA ASP A 423 -14.47 -13.06 -8.85
C ASP A 423 -13.94 -11.60 -8.95
N ASP A 424 -14.82 -10.59 -8.81
CA ASP A 424 -14.49 -9.17 -8.98
C ASP A 424 -13.46 -8.68 -7.94
N SER A 425 -13.57 -9.13 -6.68
CA SER A 425 -12.71 -8.63 -5.61
C SER A 425 -11.23 -8.99 -5.78
N ALA A 426 -10.93 -10.14 -6.41
CA ALA A 426 -9.56 -10.52 -6.73
C ALA A 426 -8.97 -9.59 -7.80
N GLU A 427 -9.73 -9.34 -8.87
CA GLU A 427 -9.30 -8.44 -9.95
C GLU A 427 -9.15 -6.99 -9.47
N MET A 428 -10.02 -6.55 -8.54
CA MET A 428 -9.89 -5.22 -7.92
C MET A 428 -8.60 -5.09 -7.12
N LEU A 429 -8.19 -6.12 -6.38
CA LEU A 429 -6.91 -6.11 -5.67
C LEU A 429 -5.71 -6.08 -6.62
N ASP A 430 -5.77 -6.82 -7.73
CA ASP A 430 -4.72 -6.77 -8.76
C ASP A 430 -4.58 -5.35 -9.34
N ILE A 431 -5.72 -4.66 -9.59
CA ILE A 431 -5.71 -3.26 -10.04
C ILE A 431 -5.12 -2.35 -8.97
N ILE A 432 -5.50 -2.52 -7.70
CA ILE A 432 -5.02 -1.71 -6.57
C ILE A 432 -3.50 -1.84 -6.44
N PHE A 433 -2.97 -3.06 -6.40
CA PHE A 433 -1.53 -3.27 -6.17
C PHE A 433 -0.67 -2.90 -7.38
N SER A 434 -1.19 -3.09 -8.60
CA SER A 434 -0.48 -2.73 -9.84
C SER A 434 -0.38 -1.22 -10.08
N ASN A 435 -1.20 -0.42 -9.38
CA ASN A 435 -1.29 1.03 -9.56
C ASN A 435 -1.06 1.78 -8.23
N ARG A 436 -0.24 1.22 -7.38
CA ARG A 436 0.16 1.83 -6.11
C ARG A 436 1.09 3.01 -6.37
N ILE A 437 0.81 4.14 -5.72
CA ILE A 437 1.61 5.35 -5.77
C ILE A 437 2.00 5.78 -4.35
N ALA A 438 3.16 6.39 -4.23
CA ALA A 438 3.63 6.94 -2.97
C ALA A 438 4.16 8.37 -3.17
N ASP A 439 3.50 9.35 -2.56
CA ASP A 439 4.00 10.73 -2.58
C ASP A 439 5.19 10.87 -1.64
N VAL A 440 6.34 11.22 -2.18
CA VAL A 440 7.59 11.36 -1.42
C VAL A 440 7.45 12.36 -0.27
N SER A 441 6.68 13.42 -0.43
CA SER A 441 6.48 14.43 0.62
C SER A 441 5.75 13.89 1.83
N ILE A 442 4.79 12.98 1.63
CA ILE A 442 4.04 12.35 2.73
C ILE A 442 4.96 11.42 3.53
N CYS A 443 5.89 10.75 2.84
CA CYS A 443 6.85 9.85 3.49
C CYS A 443 7.91 10.61 4.28
N TYR A 444 8.53 11.63 3.70
CA TYR A 444 9.47 12.53 4.39
C TYR A 444 8.78 13.53 5.31
N ASN A 445 7.48 13.72 5.15
CA ASN A 445 6.60 14.56 5.95
C ASN A 445 7.13 16.00 6.15
N TRP A 446 7.63 16.61 5.08
CA TRP A 446 8.12 17.99 5.12
C TRP A 446 7.04 18.94 5.60
N ASP A 447 7.32 19.67 6.66
CA ASP A 447 6.39 20.59 7.33
C ASP A 447 5.04 19.96 7.72
N ASP A 448 5.05 18.67 8.11
CA ASP A 448 3.83 17.93 8.45
C ASP A 448 2.76 17.96 7.34
N CYS A 449 3.21 17.91 6.06
CA CYS A 449 2.37 18.13 4.87
C CYS A 449 1.23 17.10 4.74
N ILE A 450 1.35 15.91 5.31
CA ILE A 450 0.27 14.92 5.36
C ILE A 450 -0.99 15.49 6.05
N GLN A 451 -0.82 16.48 6.95
CA GLN A 451 -1.90 17.14 7.66
C GLN A 451 -2.47 18.36 6.90
N TYR A 452 -1.92 18.76 5.77
CA TYR A 452 -2.36 19.96 5.04
C TYR A 452 -3.82 19.86 4.65
N TYR A 453 -4.20 18.79 3.96
CA TYR A 453 -5.59 18.57 3.60
C TYR A 453 -6.47 18.36 4.83
N ASN A 454 -6.02 17.57 5.82
CA ASN A 454 -6.78 17.38 7.06
C ASN A 454 -7.10 18.73 7.77
N ARG A 455 -6.15 19.66 7.81
CA ARG A 455 -6.37 20.99 8.39
C ARG A 455 -7.46 21.78 7.64
N ILE A 456 -7.41 21.78 6.31
CA ILE A 456 -8.42 22.48 5.48
C ILE A 456 -9.80 21.83 5.65
N PHE A 457 -9.90 20.52 5.52
CA PHE A 457 -11.18 19.80 5.60
C PHE A 457 -11.81 19.88 7.00
N SER A 458 -11.00 19.83 8.05
CA SER A 458 -11.48 19.99 9.43
C SER A 458 -11.91 21.44 9.74
N ALA A 459 -11.22 22.44 9.18
CA ALA A 459 -11.60 23.85 9.35
C ALA A 459 -12.88 24.20 8.60
N GLY A 460 -13.14 23.52 7.47
CA GLY A 460 -14.35 23.73 6.66
C GLY A 460 -14.36 25.05 5.90
N ASP A 461 -13.19 25.63 5.59
CA ASP A 461 -13.07 26.95 4.94
C ASP A 461 -12.55 26.92 3.49
N GLY A 462 -12.10 25.75 2.99
CA GLY A 462 -11.64 25.58 1.61
C GLY A 462 -10.38 26.35 1.24
N GLY A 463 -9.60 26.78 2.21
CA GLY A 463 -8.51 27.73 2.05
C GLY A 463 -7.19 27.16 1.51
N LEU A 464 -7.20 26.34 0.43
CA LEU A 464 -5.99 25.73 -0.15
C LEU A 464 -4.89 26.75 -0.46
N ALA A 465 -5.21 27.82 -1.19
CA ALA A 465 -4.23 28.83 -1.55
C ALA A 465 -3.64 29.55 -0.32
N SER A 466 -4.46 29.83 0.68
CA SER A 466 -4.02 30.48 1.92
C SER A 466 -3.13 29.54 2.75
N LEU A 467 -3.43 28.24 2.77
CA LEU A 467 -2.58 27.25 3.43
C LEU A 467 -1.22 27.20 2.73
N VAL A 468 -1.20 27.02 1.41
CA VAL A 468 0.06 26.93 0.67
C VAL A 468 0.89 28.20 0.83
N GLU A 469 0.27 29.39 0.78
CA GLU A 469 0.96 30.67 1.01
C GLU A 469 1.60 30.73 2.40
N SER A 470 0.96 30.15 3.43
CA SER A 470 1.50 30.16 4.80
C SER A 470 2.60 29.15 5.05
N GLU A 471 2.53 27.96 4.41
CA GLU A 471 3.38 26.82 4.76
C GLU A 471 4.53 26.58 3.75
N GLN A 472 4.42 27.06 2.51
CA GLN A 472 5.38 26.74 1.44
C GLN A 472 6.85 27.06 1.78
N ASP A 473 7.09 28.13 2.53
CA ASP A 473 8.48 28.51 2.89
C ASP A 473 9.11 27.48 3.84
N GLN A 474 8.35 26.99 4.81
CA GLN A 474 8.80 25.96 5.75
C GLN A 474 8.91 24.61 5.07
N PHE A 475 7.92 24.23 4.24
CA PHE A 475 7.95 23.04 3.42
C PHE A 475 9.22 23.00 2.53
N ASN A 476 9.46 24.06 1.77
CA ASN A 476 10.64 24.16 0.90
C ASN A 476 11.96 24.09 1.71
N PHE A 477 12.01 24.72 2.87
CA PHE A 477 13.19 24.65 3.73
C PHE A 477 13.51 23.23 4.22
N GLU A 478 12.50 22.45 4.60
CA GLU A 478 12.69 21.07 5.03
C GLU A 478 13.03 20.14 3.86
N MET A 479 12.38 20.33 2.71
CA MET A 479 12.67 19.64 1.48
C MET A 479 14.12 19.91 1.02
N GLU A 480 14.56 21.17 1.02
CA GLU A 480 15.93 21.55 0.66
C GLU A 480 16.98 20.90 1.58
N LYS A 481 16.70 20.78 2.88
CA LYS A 481 17.60 20.05 3.80
C LYS A 481 17.73 18.58 3.44
N THR A 482 16.63 17.93 3.05
CA THR A 482 16.66 16.56 2.57
C THR A 482 17.48 16.48 1.29
N LEU A 483 17.27 17.38 0.33
CA LEU A 483 18.02 17.46 -0.92
C LEU A 483 19.52 17.72 -0.69
N GLU A 484 19.88 18.61 0.26
CA GLU A 484 21.29 18.82 0.61
C GLU A 484 21.99 17.54 1.04
N PHE A 485 21.29 16.66 1.74
CA PHE A 485 21.83 15.36 2.13
C PHE A 485 21.93 14.42 0.91
N PHE A 486 20.91 14.32 0.09
CA PHE A 486 20.87 13.43 -1.07
C PHE A 486 21.84 13.85 -2.19
N THR A 487 22.15 15.14 -2.33
CA THR A 487 23.05 15.67 -3.38
C THR A 487 24.50 15.81 -2.93
N LYS A 488 24.83 15.50 -1.66
CA LYS A 488 26.24 15.44 -1.22
C LYS A 488 26.95 14.26 -1.87
N ASP A 489 28.12 14.56 -2.47
CA ASP A 489 29.05 13.56 -3.01
C ASP A 489 29.70 12.70 -1.91
#